data_3aba30732b2cd622b325a8ced6a295c6
#
_entry.id   3aba30732b2cd622b325a8ced6a295c6
#
_cell.length_a   1.000
_cell.length_b   1.000
_cell.length_c   1.000
_cell.angle_alpha   90.00
_cell.angle_beta   90.00
_cell.angle_gamma   90.00
#
_symmetry.space_group_name_H-M   'P 1'
#
loop_
_entity.id
_entity.type
_entity.pdbx_description
1 polymer ?
#
loop_
_entity_poly.entity_id
_entity_poly.type
_entity_poly.pdbx_seq_one_letter_code
_entity_poly.pdbx_strand_id
1 'polypeptide(L)'
;MKINIFFISFSVLVLASCSNAIDADELYGRWDYIAVENFNPPDSLTKEELIAQAPAILFSKDNKLVIEWGGKQLSHGTYKMDGKMIRYTEFLEGGGKREFPFLIKELGEKDLVFQTMEQNYTRVKAKKR
;
A
#
# COMPACT_ATOMS: atom_id res chain seq x y z
N MET A 1 -42.82 -7.14 -51.55
CA MET A 1 -41.42 -6.80 -51.25
C MET A 1 -41.25 -6.79 -49.73
N LYS A 2 -40.68 -7.84 -49.17
CA LYS A 2 -40.45 -7.92 -47.71
C LYS A 2 -39.06 -7.46 -47.44
N ILE A 3 -38.93 -6.35 -46.71
CA ILE A 3 -37.66 -5.86 -46.23
C ILE A 3 -37.40 -6.52 -44.85
N ASN A 4 -36.52 -7.50 -44.84
CA ASN A 4 -36.07 -8.08 -43.61
C ASN A 4 -34.99 -7.16 -43.04
N ILE A 5 -35.40 -6.33 -42.09
CA ILE A 5 -34.43 -5.56 -41.29
C ILE A 5 -33.88 -6.52 -40.26
N PHE A 6 -32.69 -7.02 -40.51
CA PHE A 6 -31.91 -7.75 -39.52
C PHE A 6 -31.35 -6.73 -38.54
N PHE A 7 -32.01 -6.60 -37.39
CA PHE A 7 -31.40 -5.90 -36.26
C PHE A 7 -30.33 -6.80 -35.67
N ILE A 8 -29.07 -6.59 -36.09
CA ILE A 8 -27.95 -7.15 -35.39
C ILE A 8 -27.80 -6.32 -34.12
N SER A 9 -28.39 -6.84 -33.04
CA SER A 9 -28.12 -6.32 -31.70
C SER A 9 -26.65 -6.61 -31.39
N PHE A 10 -25.80 -5.63 -31.59
CA PHE A 10 -24.42 -5.69 -31.17
C PHE A 10 -24.41 -5.50 -29.64
N SER A 11 -24.54 -6.61 -28.94
CA SER A 11 -24.35 -6.64 -27.51
C SER A 11 -22.87 -6.35 -27.25
N VAL A 12 -22.57 -5.09 -26.97
CA VAL A 12 -21.24 -4.70 -26.48
C VAL A 12 -21.13 -5.29 -25.09
N LEU A 13 -20.48 -6.43 -25.00
CA LEU A 13 -20.06 -6.97 -23.73
C LEU A 13 -18.96 -6.01 -23.20
N VAL A 14 -19.36 -5.06 -22.37
CA VAL A 14 -18.42 -4.29 -21.59
C VAL A 14 -17.86 -5.26 -20.54
N LEU A 15 -16.74 -5.88 -20.87
CA LEU A 15 -15.92 -6.55 -19.88
C LEU A 15 -15.39 -5.46 -18.97
N ALA A 16 -16.12 -5.17 -17.89
CA ALA A 16 -15.55 -4.45 -16.78
C ALA A 16 -14.44 -5.34 -16.22
N SER A 17 -13.21 -5.12 -16.68
CA SER A 17 -12.06 -5.70 -16.01
C SER A 17 -12.00 -5.04 -14.64
N CYS A 18 -12.44 -5.77 -13.60
CA CYS A 18 -12.13 -5.40 -12.23
C CYS A 18 -10.62 -5.57 -12.06
N SER A 19 -9.87 -4.55 -12.47
CA SER A 19 -8.48 -4.43 -12.15
C SER A 19 -8.41 -4.16 -10.64
N ASN A 20 -7.95 -5.16 -9.86
CA ASN A 20 -7.63 -4.98 -8.44
C ASN A 20 -6.33 -4.20 -8.23
N ALA A 21 -5.80 -3.61 -9.29
CA ALA A 21 -4.60 -2.79 -9.24
C ALA A 21 -4.91 -1.47 -8.51
N ILE A 22 -3.99 -1.08 -7.64
CA ILE A 22 -4.04 0.17 -6.89
C ILE A 22 -3.11 1.16 -7.59
N ASP A 23 -3.63 2.34 -7.89
CA ASP A 23 -2.83 3.42 -8.44
C ASP A 23 -2.06 4.13 -7.32
N ALA A 24 -0.83 4.55 -7.62
CA ALA A 24 0.03 5.19 -6.63
C ALA A 24 -0.57 6.47 -6.05
N ASP A 25 -1.39 7.20 -6.82
CA ASP A 25 -2.05 8.43 -6.38
C ASP A 25 -3.03 8.21 -5.23
N GLU A 26 -3.57 7.00 -5.09
CA GLU A 26 -4.44 6.63 -3.96
C GLU A 26 -3.66 6.57 -2.64
N LEU A 27 -2.33 6.45 -2.71
CA LEU A 27 -1.46 6.35 -1.54
C LEU A 27 -0.81 7.68 -1.15
N TYR A 28 -0.81 8.70 -2.03
CA TYR A 28 -0.08 9.94 -1.75
C TYR A 28 -0.48 10.58 -0.43
N GLY A 29 0.51 10.91 0.36
CA GLY A 29 0.34 11.59 1.64
C GLY A 29 1.01 10.85 2.79
N ARG A 30 0.65 11.29 3.99
CA ARG A 30 1.15 10.74 5.25
C ARG A 30 0.09 9.86 5.88
N TRP A 31 0.49 8.66 6.26
CA TRP A 31 -0.35 7.69 6.94
C TRP A 31 0.24 7.39 8.32
N ASP A 32 -0.45 7.82 9.37
CA ASP A 32 -0.03 7.56 10.74
C ASP A 32 -0.44 6.14 11.16
N TYR A 33 0.49 5.39 11.75
CA TYR A 33 0.20 4.04 12.21
C TYR A 33 -0.70 4.07 13.44
N ILE A 34 -1.78 3.29 13.41
CA ILE A 34 -2.69 3.14 14.54
C ILE A 34 -2.64 1.75 15.15
N ALA A 35 -2.06 0.77 14.46
CA ALA A 35 -1.81 -0.57 14.98
C ALA A 35 -0.64 -1.19 14.24
N VAL A 36 0.23 -1.88 14.97
CA VAL A 36 1.31 -2.68 14.42
C VAL A 36 1.25 -4.05 15.09
N GLU A 37 0.97 -5.07 14.30
CA GLU A 37 0.80 -6.44 14.78
C GLU A 37 1.86 -7.33 14.14
N ASN A 38 2.63 -8.03 14.96
CA ASN A 38 3.57 -9.05 14.51
C ASN A 38 2.93 -10.43 14.64
N PHE A 39 3.23 -11.32 13.72
CA PHE A 39 2.71 -12.67 13.71
C PHE A 39 3.86 -13.66 13.78
N ASN A 40 3.67 -14.73 14.56
CA ASN A 40 4.57 -15.88 14.72
C ASN A 40 5.95 -15.51 15.32
N PRO A 41 6.04 -15.22 16.64
CA PRO A 41 4.93 -15.23 17.61
C PRO A 41 4.08 -13.96 17.54
N PRO A 42 2.81 -14.02 17.93
CA PRO A 42 1.97 -12.84 17.96
C PRO A 42 2.44 -11.84 19.01
N ASP A 43 2.61 -10.62 18.59
CA ASP A 43 2.97 -9.47 19.41
C ASP A 43 2.40 -8.21 18.77
N SER A 44 2.12 -7.21 19.57
CA SER A 44 1.57 -5.94 19.10
C SER A 44 2.22 -4.79 19.83
N LEU A 45 2.41 -3.67 19.13
CA LEU A 45 2.77 -2.43 19.79
C LEU A 45 1.62 -1.95 20.66
N THR A 46 1.94 -1.52 21.87
CA THR A 46 0.95 -0.91 22.75
C THR A 46 0.55 0.46 22.25
N LYS A 47 -0.60 0.94 22.73
CA LYS A 47 -1.06 2.30 22.40
C LYS A 47 -0.06 3.37 22.86
N GLU A 48 0.55 3.17 24.02
CA GLU A 48 1.56 4.06 24.56
C GLU A 48 2.82 4.10 23.69
N GLU A 49 3.26 2.95 23.18
CA GLU A 49 4.39 2.88 22.25
C GLU A 49 4.09 3.56 20.92
N LEU A 50 2.88 3.40 20.39
CA LEU A 50 2.47 4.08 19.17
C LEU A 50 2.43 5.61 19.35
N ILE A 51 1.96 6.09 20.49
CA ILE A 51 1.94 7.52 20.79
C ILE A 51 3.39 8.04 20.94
N ALA A 52 4.23 7.32 21.68
CA ALA A 52 5.60 7.73 21.92
C ALA A 52 6.47 7.74 20.66
N GLN A 53 6.32 6.74 19.81
CA GLN A 53 7.11 6.60 18.59
C GLN A 53 6.51 7.32 17.39
N ALA A 54 5.21 7.57 17.41
CA ALA A 54 4.48 8.23 16.32
C ALA A 54 4.88 7.71 14.92
N PRO A 55 4.85 6.39 14.67
CA PRO A 55 5.31 5.85 13.40
C PRO A 55 4.37 6.24 12.25
N ALA A 56 4.94 6.43 11.07
CA ALA A 56 4.19 6.80 9.88
C ALA A 56 4.87 6.32 8.62
N ILE A 57 4.09 6.16 7.56
CA ILE A 57 4.57 5.92 6.21
C ILE A 57 4.11 7.06 5.31
N LEU A 58 5.01 7.59 4.49
CA LEU A 58 4.74 8.70 3.59
C LEU A 58 5.02 8.28 2.16
N PHE A 59 4.04 8.52 1.29
CA PHE A 59 4.14 8.29 -0.15
C PHE A 59 4.11 9.63 -0.87
N SER A 60 5.10 9.91 -1.70
CA SER A 60 5.17 11.16 -2.45
C SER A 60 4.92 10.94 -3.94
N LYS A 61 4.57 12.02 -4.64
CA LYS A 61 4.26 12.00 -6.08
C LYS A 61 5.44 11.66 -6.98
N ASP A 62 6.65 11.78 -6.48
CA ASP A 62 7.89 11.45 -7.19
C ASP A 62 8.38 10.03 -6.90
N ASN A 63 7.48 9.14 -6.50
CA ASN A 63 7.73 7.72 -6.21
C ASN A 63 8.70 7.50 -5.03
N LYS A 64 8.73 8.43 -4.09
CA LYS A 64 9.50 8.27 -2.86
C LYS A 64 8.63 7.73 -1.74
N LEU A 65 9.22 6.87 -0.95
CA LEU A 65 8.61 6.30 0.25
C LEU A 65 9.53 6.55 1.43
N VAL A 66 8.94 7.05 2.52
CA VAL A 66 9.65 7.29 3.78
C VAL A 66 8.87 6.63 4.90
N ILE A 67 9.57 5.95 5.79
CA ILE A 67 9.02 5.43 7.04
C ILE A 67 9.67 6.21 8.18
N GLU A 68 8.84 6.82 9.02
CA GLU A 68 9.26 7.55 10.20
C GLU A 68 9.00 6.73 11.46
N TRP A 69 9.88 6.88 12.44
CA TRP A 69 9.78 6.22 13.73
C TRP A 69 10.51 7.05 14.79
N GLY A 70 9.81 7.37 15.88
CA GLY A 70 10.44 8.17 16.95
C GLY A 70 10.85 9.58 16.53
N GLY A 71 10.13 10.19 15.60
CA GLY A 71 10.44 11.50 15.06
C GLY A 71 11.61 11.55 14.09
N LYS A 72 12.11 10.38 13.67
CA LYS A 72 13.25 10.25 12.75
C LYS A 72 12.84 9.46 11.52
N GLN A 73 13.57 9.69 10.43
CA GLN A 73 13.46 8.88 9.23
C GLN A 73 14.13 7.53 9.47
N LEU A 74 13.34 6.48 9.68
CA LEU A 74 13.81 5.12 9.88
C LEU A 74 14.28 4.48 8.58
N SER A 75 13.55 4.71 7.50
CA SER A 75 13.77 4.09 6.19
C SER A 75 13.31 5.04 5.10
N HIS A 76 14.01 5.02 3.97
CA HIS A 76 13.62 5.78 2.80
C HIS A 76 14.07 5.10 1.52
N GLY A 77 13.41 5.40 0.44
CA GLY A 77 13.72 4.87 -0.87
C GLY A 77 12.68 5.23 -1.91
N THR A 78 12.58 4.41 -2.92
CA THR A 78 11.62 4.56 -4.00
C THR A 78 10.64 3.40 -4.00
N TYR A 79 9.48 3.60 -4.60
CA TYR A 79 8.49 2.54 -4.71
C TYR A 79 7.78 2.57 -6.05
N LYS A 80 7.21 1.45 -6.42
CA LYS A 80 6.29 1.32 -7.55
C LYS A 80 5.18 0.36 -7.19
N MET A 81 4.02 0.54 -7.80
CA MET A 81 2.89 -0.34 -7.62
C MET A 81 2.94 -1.51 -8.58
N ASP A 82 2.59 -2.69 -8.08
CA ASP A 82 2.43 -3.91 -8.84
C ASP A 82 1.14 -4.60 -8.33
N GLY A 83 0.00 -4.30 -8.95
CA GLY A 83 -1.30 -4.73 -8.47
C GLY A 83 -1.60 -4.16 -7.09
N LYS A 84 -1.71 -5.03 -6.09
CA LYS A 84 -1.87 -4.66 -4.68
C LYS A 84 -0.55 -4.64 -3.91
N MET A 85 0.55 -4.82 -4.61
CA MET A 85 1.87 -4.87 -4.02
C MET A 85 2.58 -3.54 -4.16
N ILE A 86 3.13 -3.05 -3.06
CA ILE A 86 4.06 -1.93 -3.04
C ILE A 86 5.45 -2.53 -3.15
N ARG A 87 6.12 -2.34 -4.28
CA ARG A 87 7.51 -2.75 -4.45
C ARG A 87 8.41 -1.62 -4.00
N TYR A 88 8.88 -1.77 -2.79
CA TYR A 88 9.73 -0.77 -2.13
C TYR A 88 11.20 -1.14 -2.31
N THR A 89 11.99 -0.18 -2.78
CA THR A 89 13.45 -0.28 -2.83
C THR A 89 14.01 0.65 -1.76
N GLU A 90 14.44 0.07 -0.65
CA GLU A 90 15.02 0.80 0.47
C GLU A 90 16.47 1.13 0.18
N PHE A 91 16.86 2.38 0.45
CA PHE A 91 18.24 2.83 0.38
C PHE A 91 18.89 2.62 1.72
N LEU A 92 19.97 1.83 1.73
CA LEU A 92 20.72 1.51 2.95
C LEU A 92 21.88 2.48 3.14
N GLU A 93 22.33 2.64 4.37
CA GLU A 93 23.57 3.37 4.66
C GLU A 93 24.74 2.70 3.94
N GLY A 94 25.66 3.52 3.39
CA GLY A 94 26.78 3.01 2.62
C GLY A 94 26.50 2.78 1.13
N GLY A 95 25.28 3.12 0.64
CA GLY A 95 24.92 3.09 -0.78
C GLY A 95 24.31 1.80 -1.29
N GLY A 96 24.07 0.81 -0.41
CA GLY A 96 23.36 -0.42 -0.76
C GLY A 96 21.85 -0.18 -0.92
N LYS A 97 21.18 -1.10 -1.60
CA LYS A 97 19.73 -1.09 -1.81
C LYS A 97 19.16 -2.46 -1.45
N ARG A 98 17.94 -2.46 -0.94
CA ARG A 98 17.21 -3.70 -0.60
C ARG A 98 15.78 -3.58 -1.09
N GLU A 99 15.30 -4.58 -1.85
CA GLU A 99 13.89 -4.68 -2.19
C GLU A 99 13.10 -5.23 -1.00
N PHE A 100 11.99 -4.58 -0.72
CA PHE A 100 11.12 -4.95 0.41
C PHE A 100 9.67 -4.75 0.00
N PRO A 101 8.94 -5.82 -0.36
CA PRO A 101 7.57 -5.69 -0.81
C PRO A 101 6.60 -5.61 0.36
N PHE A 102 5.56 -4.79 0.20
CA PHE A 102 4.40 -4.76 1.08
C PHE A 102 3.15 -5.16 0.31
N LEU A 103 2.28 -5.93 0.91
CA LEU A 103 0.97 -6.25 0.34
C LEU A 103 -0.10 -5.37 0.97
N ILE A 104 -0.86 -4.65 0.14
CA ILE A 104 -2.00 -3.88 0.61
C ILE A 104 -3.18 -4.83 0.82
N LYS A 105 -3.69 -4.89 2.04
CA LYS A 105 -4.86 -5.69 2.42
C LYS A 105 -6.14 -4.92 2.32
N GLU A 106 -6.12 -3.64 2.68
CA GLU A 106 -7.26 -2.73 2.62
C GLU A 106 -6.78 -1.33 2.28
N LEU A 107 -7.54 -0.63 1.46
CA LEU A 107 -7.29 0.77 1.13
C LEU A 107 -8.61 1.51 0.96
N GLY A 108 -8.83 2.53 1.76
CA GLY A 108 -9.91 3.49 1.64
C GLY A 108 -9.36 4.90 1.56
N GLU A 109 -10.23 5.91 1.57
CA GLU A 109 -9.80 7.31 1.51
C GLU A 109 -8.87 7.70 2.68
N LYS A 110 -9.14 7.12 3.86
CA LYS A 110 -8.41 7.44 5.10
C LYS A 110 -7.85 6.22 5.82
N ASP A 111 -8.10 5.02 5.34
CA ASP A 111 -7.70 3.78 5.99
C ASP A 111 -6.79 2.99 5.06
N LEU A 112 -5.68 2.50 5.61
CA LEU A 112 -4.72 1.66 4.91
C LEU A 112 -4.32 0.51 5.83
N VAL A 113 -4.41 -0.72 5.31
CA VAL A 113 -3.86 -1.91 5.96
C VAL A 113 -2.88 -2.55 5.00
N PHE A 114 -1.65 -2.70 5.42
CA PHE A 114 -0.63 -3.38 4.64
C PHE A 114 0.20 -4.31 5.51
N GLN A 115 0.88 -5.24 4.88
CA GLN A 115 1.71 -6.21 5.59
C GLN A 115 2.97 -6.55 4.81
N THR A 116 4.00 -6.99 5.54
CA THR A 116 5.22 -7.54 4.94
C THR A 116 4.94 -8.91 4.35
N MET A 117 5.79 -9.36 3.44
CA MET A 117 5.62 -10.65 2.73
C MET A 117 6.44 -11.78 3.31
N GLU A 118 7.02 -11.58 4.48
CA GLU A 118 7.82 -12.59 5.18
C GLU A 118 6.94 -13.61 5.90
N GLN A 119 7.49 -14.75 6.25
CA GLN A 119 6.80 -15.78 7.01
C GLN A 119 6.35 -15.25 8.37
N ASN A 120 7.23 -14.50 9.04
CA ASN A 120 6.93 -13.77 10.28
C ASN A 120 6.55 -12.34 9.88
N TYR A 121 5.36 -12.17 9.32
CA TYR A 121 4.96 -10.88 8.78
C TYR A 121 4.46 -9.92 9.84
N THR A 122 4.57 -8.65 9.53
CA THR A 122 4.03 -7.55 10.32
C THR A 122 2.87 -6.91 9.54
N ARG A 123 1.75 -6.72 10.20
CA ARG A 123 0.58 -6.02 9.65
C ARG A 123 0.46 -4.65 10.29
N VAL A 124 0.31 -3.65 9.46
CA VAL A 124 0.14 -2.26 9.89
C VAL A 124 -1.23 -1.77 9.48
N LYS A 125 -1.93 -1.16 10.42
CA LYS A 125 -3.12 -0.36 10.17
C LYS A 125 -2.74 1.10 10.32
N ALA A 126 -3.09 1.92 9.35
CA ALA A 126 -2.73 3.32 9.32
C ALA A 126 -3.91 4.18 8.89
N LYS A 127 -3.88 5.45 9.33
CA LYS A 127 -4.87 6.46 8.97
C LYS A 127 -4.20 7.63 8.29
N LYS A 128 -4.81 8.10 7.22
CA LYS A 128 -4.36 9.29 6.49
C LYS A 128 -4.56 10.54 7.35
N ARG A 129 -3.51 11.32 7.43
CA ARG A 129 -3.54 12.62 8.09
C ARG A 129 -4.09 13.69 7.16
#